data_42bbb35f3cc6939d186b5144549ebaf7
#
_entry.id   42bbb35f3cc6939d186b5144549ebaf7
#
_cell.length_a   1.000
_cell.length_b   1.000
_cell.length_c   1.000
_cell.angle_alpha   90.00
_cell.angle_beta   90.00
_cell.angle_gamma   90.00
#
_symmetry.space_group_name_H-M   'P 1'
#
loop_
_entity.id
_entity.type
_entity.pdbx_description
1 polymer ?
#
loop_
_entity_poly.entity_id
_entity_poly.type
_entity_poly.pdbx_seq_one_letter_code
_entity_poly.pdbx_strand_id
1 'polypeptide(L)'
;MLDLVAKELFLTKGKGVHEDRLTSFEYALRDAGIAGTNLVLISSIFPPQAKLISRKEGLKKIKPGQILFTIYSKNQTKEPHRVCSASVGIAQPKDTQRYGYLSEYESFGQNEVQAGDYAEDIAAQMLASSLGIPFDADKDWDEKRQQWSISGQIYNTHNTTQSTKGDKDGKWTTVFAAAVLLV
;
A
#
# COMPACT_ATOMS: atom_id res chain seq x y z
N MET A 1 -29.57 1.47 6.75
CA MET A 1 -28.41 2.31 6.43
C MET A 1 -27.29 1.35 6.02
N LEU A 2 -26.68 1.54 4.84
CA LEU A 2 -25.53 0.71 4.44
C LEU A 2 -24.36 1.04 5.37
N ASP A 3 -23.84 0.03 6.07
CA ASP A 3 -22.59 0.14 6.81
C ASP A 3 -21.43 -0.08 5.84
N LEU A 4 -20.67 0.99 5.54
CA LEU A 4 -19.54 0.97 4.62
C LEU A 4 -18.20 0.82 5.34
N VAL A 5 -18.19 0.42 6.61
CA VAL A 5 -16.94 0.10 7.32
C VAL A 5 -16.42 -1.24 6.85
N ALA A 6 -15.27 -1.24 6.19
CA ALA A 6 -14.67 -2.47 5.68
C ALA A 6 -14.26 -3.40 6.84
N LYS A 7 -14.59 -4.69 6.72
CA LYS A 7 -14.27 -5.73 7.72
C LYS A 7 -13.01 -6.53 7.35
N GLU A 8 -12.64 -6.48 6.10
CA GLU A 8 -11.45 -7.15 5.58
C GLU A 8 -10.77 -6.26 4.56
N LEU A 9 -9.48 -6.42 4.42
CA LEU A 9 -8.71 -5.84 3.33
C LEU A 9 -7.60 -6.79 2.91
N PHE A 10 -7.13 -6.65 1.68
CA PHE A 10 -5.98 -7.38 1.19
C PHE A 10 -5.04 -6.45 0.44
N LEU A 11 -3.77 -6.83 0.44
CA LEU A 11 -2.73 -6.12 -0.30
C LEU A 11 -2.53 -6.79 -1.66
N THR A 12 -2.33 -5.95 -2.68
CA THR A 12 -1.98 -6.42 -4.02
C THR A 12 -1.01 -5.46 -4.69
N LYS A 13 -0.25 -5.95 -5.64
CA LYS A 13 0.71 -5.17 -6.42
C LYS A 13 0.78 -5.70 -7.84
N GLY A 14 1.26 -4.85 -8.75
CA GLY A 14 1.45 -5.23 -10.13
C GLY A 14 2.28 -4.24 -10.91
N LYS A 15 2.77 -4.70 -12.08
CA LYS A 15 3.50 -3.87 -13.04
C LYS A 15 2.98 -4.10 -14.45
N GLY A 16 3.13 -3.07 -15.28
CA GLY A 16 2.75 -3.15 -16.68
C GLY A 16 3.67 -2.32 -17.55
N VAL A 17 3.91 -2.80 -18.77
CA VAL A 17 4.74 -2.12 -19.78
C VAL A 17 3.95 -2.02 -21.07
N HIS A 18 3.84 -0.81 -21.63
CA HIS A 18 3.19 -0.59 -22.91
C HIS A 18 3.64 0.73 -23.53
N GLU A 19 3.46 0.90 -24.83
CA GLU A 19 3.76 2.15 -25.53
C GLU A 19 2.84 3.30 -25.11
N ASP A 20 1.59 2.98 -24.83
CA ASP A 20 0.61 3.91 -24.28
C ASP A 20 0.60 3.87 -22.76
N ARG A 21 0.56 5.08 -22.16
CA ARG A 21 0.65 5.25 -20.71
C ARG A 21 -0.53 4.63 -19.95
N LEU A 22 -1.75 4.82 -20.45
CA LEU A 22 -2.95 4.31 -19.81
C LEU A 22 -3.00 2.79 -19.90
N THR A 23 -2.61 2.24 -21.05
CA THR A 23 -2.55 0.80 -21.27
C THR A 23 -1.49 0.14 -20.39
N SER A 24 -0.34 0.80 -20.12
CA SER A 24 0.65 0.30 -19.17
C SER A 24 0.08 0.20 -17.74
N PHE A 25 -0.77 1.14 -17.35
CA PHE A 25 -1.47 1.10 -16.05
C PHE A 25 -2.50 -0.03 -16.02
N GLU A 26 -3.27 -0.21 -17.08
CA GLU A 26 -4.23 -1.32 -17.17
C GLU A 26 -3.52 -2.69 -17.06
N TYR A 27 -2.32 -2.83 -17.65
CA TYR A 27 -1.52 -4.04 -17.49
C TYR A 27 -1.02 -4.24 -16.05
N ALA A 28 -0.68 -3.15 -15.35
CA ALA A 28 -0.34 -3.23 -13.94
C ALA A 28 -1.53 -3.67 -13.08
N LEU A 29 -2.75 -3.23 -13.40
CA LEU A 29 -3.98 -3.69 -12.73
C LEU A 29 -4.30 -5.16 -13.03
N ARG A 30 -3.99 -5.66 -14.24
CA ARG A 30 -4.11 -7.10 -14.56
C ARG A 30 -3.14 -7.93 -13.72
N ASP A 31 -1.89 -7.51 -13.62
CA ASP A 31 -0.87 -8.18 -12.81
C ASP A 31 -1.26 -8.15 -11.32
N ALA A 32 -1.85 -7.04 -10.84
CA ALA A 32 -2.44 -6.93 -9.52
C ALA A 32 -3.71 -7.79 -9.30
N GLY A 33 -4.35 -8.28 -10.38
CA GLY A 33 -5.54 -9.12 -10.34
C GLY A 33 -6.86 -8.37 -10.16
N ILE A 34 -6.89 -7.04 -10.35
CA ILE A 34 -8.06 -6.19 -10.10
C ILE A 34 -8.50 -5.37 -11.32
N ALA A 35 -7.98 -5.64 -12.52
CA ALA A 35 -8.29 -4.89 -13.74
C ALA A 35 -9.78 -4.93 -14.13
N GLY A 36 -10.49 -5.97 -13.77
CA GLY A 36 -11.92 -6.09 -14.09
C GLY A 36 -12.87 -5.29 -13.18
N THR A 37 -12.35 -4.41 -12.32
CA THR A 37 -13.12 -3.68 -11.31
C THR A 37 -12.98 -2.16 -11.47
N ASN A 38 -13.85 -1.40 -10.82
CA ASN A 38 -13.78 0.07 -10.78
C ASN A 38 -13.18 0.52 -9.46
N LEU A 39 -12.06 1.23 -9.51
CA LEU A 39 -11.36 1.67 -8.30
C LEU A 39 -11.87 3.04 -7.84
N VAL A 40 -12.18 3.14 -6.55
CA VAL A 40 -12.47 4.40 -5.84
C VAL A 40 -11.37 4.63 -4.83
N LEU A 41 -10.59 5.69 -5.03
CA LEU A 41 -9.55 6.10 -4.09
C LEU A 41 -10.20 6.69 -2.84
N ILE A 42 -9.80 6.20 -1.68
CA ILE A 42 -10.24 6.71 -0.38
C ILE A 42 -9.04 7.16 0.45
N SER A 43 -9.29 7.84 1.58
CA SER A 43 -8.25 8.28 2.51
C SER A 43 -7.68 7.12 3.33
N SER A 44 -6.54 7.36 3.94
CA SER A 44 -5.55 6.39 4.44
C SER A 44 -5.86 5.85 5.83
N ILE A 45 -7.12 5.50 6.13
CA ILE A 45 -7.53 4.92 7.43
C ILE A 45 -7.66 3.41 7.32
N PHE A 46 -6.93 2.68 8.18
CA PHE A 46 -7.15 1.26 8.40
C PHE A 46 -8.35 1.09 9.35
N PRO A 47 -9.46 0.46 8.91
CA PRO A 47 -10.68 0.42 9.72
C PRO A 47 -10.49 -0.37 11.02
N PRO A 48 -11.13 0.04 12.13
CA PRO A 48 -11.14 -0.74 13.37
C PRO A 48 -11.65 -2.16 13.14
N GLN A 49 -11.03 -3.13 13.80
CA GLN A 49 -11.37 -4.56 13.72
C GLN A 49 -11.25 -5.21 12.34
N ALA A 50 -10.85 -4.46 11.31
CA ALA A 50 -10.64 -5.02 9.98
C ALA A 50 -9.48 -6.04 9.99
N LYS A 51 -9.64 -7.10 9.21
CA LYS A 51 -8.65 -8.16 9.09
C LYS A 51 -7.87 -8.03 7.79
N LEU A 52 -6.56 -8.07 7.89
CA LEU A 52 -5.70 -8.23 6.72
C LEU A 52 -5.74 -9.70 6.29
N ILE A 53 -6.35 -9.97 5.14
CA ILE A 53 -6.43 -11.32 4.55
C ILE A 53 -5.41 -11.49 3.42
N SER A 54 -5.14 -12.71 3.04
CA SER A 54 -4.22 -12.97 1.93
C SER A 54 -4.76 -12.44 0.59
N ARG A 55 -3.85 -12.05 -0.31
CA ARG A 55 -4.21 -11.66 -1.69
C ARG A 55 -5.09 -12.72 -2.36
N LYS A 56 -4.75 -14.00 -2.20
CA LYS A 56 -5.49 -15.13 -2.79
C LYS A 56 -6.94 -15.20 -2.31
N GLU A 57 -7.18 -14.94 -1.03
CA GLU A 57 -8.53 -14.91 -0.45
C GLU A 57 -9.30 -13.68 -0.92
N GLY A 58 -8.66 -12.51 -0.89
CA GLY A 58 -9.27 -11.25 -1.34
C GLY A 58 -9.72 -11.29 -2.78
N LEU A 59 -8.86 -11.78 -3.69
CA LEU A 59 -9.19 -11.90 -5.12
C LEU A 59 -10.37 -12.83 -5.40
N LYS A 60 -10.67 -13.81 -4.54
CA LYS A 60 -11.86 -14.67 -4.69
C LYS A 60 -13.17 -13.98 -4.30
N LYS A 61 -13.08 -12.87 -3.56
CA LYS A 61 -14.26 -12.15 -3.05
C LYS A 61 -14.71 -11.00 -3.97
N ILE A 62 -13.91 -10.64 -4.96
CA ILE A 62 -14.22 -9.57 -5.90
C ILE A 62 -14.83 -10.12 -7.20
N LYS A 63 -15.61 -9.29 -7.88
CA LYS A 63 -16.31 -9.63 -9.12
C LYS A 63 -16.05 -8.59 -10.20
N PRO A 64 -16.04 -8.98 -11.49
CA PRO A 64 -15.97 -8.02 -12.60
C PRO A 64 -17.06 -6.94 -12.49
N GLY A 65 -16.67 -5.68 -12.74
CA GLY A 65 -17.53 -4.51 -12.64
C GLY A 65 -17.77 -3.99 -11.22
N GLN A 66 -17.32 -4.70 -10.19
CA GLN A 66 -17.47 -4.26 -8.79
C GLN A 66 -16.73 -2.93 -8.56
N ILE A 67 -17.34 -2.06 -7.74
CA ILE A 67 -16.68 -0.87 -7.21
C ILE A 67 -15.85 -1.30 -6.00
N LEU A 68 -14.54 -1.09 -6.05
CA LEU A 68 -13.61 -1.37 -4.97
C LEU A 68 -13.12 -0.07 -4.34
N PHE A 69 -13.27 0.04 -3.04
CA PHE A 69 -12.60 1.09 -2.28
C PHE A 69 -11.13 0.70 -2.09
N THR A 70 -10.24 1.61 -2.49
CA THR A 70 -8.80 1.32 -2.52
C THR A 70 -7.98 2.49 -1.98
N ILE A 71 -6.90 2.15 -1.31
CA ILE A 71 -5.78 3.05 -1.09
C ILE A 71 -4.66 2.51 -1.98
N TYR A 72 -4.13 3.32 -2.90
CA TYR A 72 -3.10 2.87 -3.80
C TYR A 72 -2.06 3.93 -4.14
N SER A 73 -0.85 3.47 -4.35
CA SER A 73 0.27 4.19 -4.94
C SER A 73 0.49 3.71 -6.37
N LYS A 74 0.79 4.64 -7.27
CA LYS A 74 1.05 4.35 -8.68
C LYS A 74 2.17 5.24 -9.20
N ASN A 75 3.28 4.66 -9.60
CA ASN A 75 4.38 5.39 -10.23
C ASN A 75 4.60 4.94 -11.68
N GLN A 76 5.03 5.86 -12.54
CA GLN A 76 5.18 5.61 -13.97
C GLN A 76 6.45 6.28 -14.51
N THR A 77 7.17 5.59 -15.37
CA THR A 77 8.31 6.15 -16.09
C THR A 77 8.34 5.73 -17.55
N LYS A 78 8.89 6.59 -18.38
CA LYS A 78 9.28 6.26 -19.77
C LYS A 78 10.81 6.26 -19.95
N GLU A 79 11.54 6.57 -18.89
CA GLU A 79 12.99 6.62 -18.92
C GLU A 79 13.58 5.20 -18.84
N PRO A 80 14.39 4.78 -19.82
CA PRO A 80 15.03 3.47 -19.79
C PRO A 80 15.85 3.28 -18.51
N HIS A 81 15.72 2.09 -17.93
CA HIS A 81 16.49 1.66 -16.75
C HIS A 81 16.27 2.46 -15.45
N ARG A 82 15.46 3.51 -15.46
CA ARG A 82 15.12 4.23 -14.23
C ARG A 82 14.31 3.34 -13.29
N VAL A 83 14.81 3.14 -12.10
CA VAL A 83 14.07 2.41 -11.07
C VAL A 83 12.89 3.26 -10.62
N CYS A 84 11.67 2.69 -10.66
CA CYS A 84 10.47 3.29 -10.11
C CYS A 84 9.79 2.32 -9.16
N SER A 85 9.25 2.85 -8.07
CA SER A 85 8.59 2.09 -7.01
C SER A 85 7.28 2.73 -6.60
N ALA A 86 6.30 1.90 -6.25
CA ALA A 86 5.04 2.28 -5.64
C ALA A 86 4.80 1.39 -4.43
N SER A 87 4.45 1.98 -3.29
CA SER A 87 4.31 1.28 -2.02
C SER A 87 3.05 1.72 -1.29
N VAL A 88 2.44 0.78 -0.59
CA VAL A 88 1.43 1.05 0.44
C VAL A 88 1.92 0.44 1.74
N GLY A 89 2.13 1.29 2.75
CA GLY A 89 2.46 0.89 4.11
C GLY A 89 1.22 0.81 4.99
N ILE A 90 1.25 -0.01 6.02
CA ILE A 90 0.20 -0.19 7.01
C ILE A 90 0.79 -0.10 8.40
N ALA A 91 0.11 0.59 9.31
CA ALA A 91 0.36 0.54 10.74
C ALA A 91 -0.95 0.29 11.51
N GLN A 92 -1.00 -0.82 12.23
CA GLN A 92 -2.16 -1.22 13.03
C GLN A 92 -1.85 -1.08 14.52
N PRO A 93 -2.72 -0.43 15.33
CA PRO A 93 -2.55 -0.41 16.78
C PRO A 93 -2.81 -1.79 17.37
N LYS A 94 -2.22 -2.06 18.53
CA LYS A 94 -2.49 -3.28 19.31
C LYS A 94 -3.97 -3.37 19.73
N ASP A 95 -4.53 -2.22 20.09
CA ASP A 95 -5.95 -2.12 20.39
C ASP A 95 -6.75 -2.09 19.08
N THR A 96 -7.26 -3.22 18.68
CA THR A 96 -8.02 -3.37 17.42
C THR A 96 -9.35 -2.60 17.39
N GLN A 97 -9.81 -2.04 18.52
CA GLN A 97 -10.98 -1.15 18.54
C GLN A 97 -10.64 0.25 17.98
N ARG A 98 -9.38 0.58 17.86
CA ARG A 98 -8.89 1.83 17.28
C ARG A 98 -8.59 1.63 15.80
N TYR A 99 -8.70 2.71 15.03
CA TYR A 99 -8.26 2.72 13.64
C TYR A 99 -6.72 2.77 13.56
N GLY A 100 -6.20 2.22 12.49
CA GLY A 100 -4.80 2.37 12.09
C GLY A 100 -4.65 3.31 10.89
N TYR A 101 -3.45 3.33 10.33
CA TYR A 101 -3.15 4.14 9.15
C TYR A 101 -2.60 3.29 8.01
N LEU A 102 -2.88 3.75 6.80
CA LEU A 102 -2.17 3.35 5.60
C LEU A 102 -1.37 4.56 5.09
N SER A 103 -0.35 4.31 4.28
CA SER A 103 0.42 5.35 3.60
C SER A 103 0.59 4.98 2.15
N GLU A 104 0.66 5.97 1.27
CA GLU A 104 1.03 5.82 -0.14
C GLU A 104 2.39 6.45 -0.35
N TYR A 105 3.28 5.75 -1.04
CA TYR A 105 4.61 6.25 -1.34
C TYR A 105 5.05 5.89 -2.75
N GLU A 106 5.58 6.89 -3.46
CA GLU A 106 6.12 6.77 -4.80
C GLU A 106 7.57 7.24 -4.81
N SER A 107 8.44 6.48 -5.44
CA SER A 107 9.85 6.88 -5.52
C SER A 107 10.53 6.50 -6.83
N PHE A 108 11.60 7.21 -7.12
CA PHE A 108 12.56 6.85 -8.15
C PHE A 108 13.92 6.55 -7.51
N GLY A 109 14.60 5.53 -8.02
CA GLY A 109 15.92 5.14 -7.54
C GLY A 109 15.94 4.20 -6.34
N GLN A 110 14.84 4.05 -5.61
CA GLN A 110 14.72 3.14 -4.49
C GLN A 110 14.25 1.75 -4.93
N ASN A 111 14.81 0.71 -4.33
CA ASN A 111 14.35 -0.66 -4.54
C ASN A 111 13.10 -0.98 -3.70
N GLU A 112 12.60 -2.21 -3.83
CA GLU A 112 11.38 -2.68 -3.16
C GLU A 112 11.47 -2.57 -1.63
N VAL A 113 12.62 -2.92 -1.03
CA VAL A 113 12.83 -2.88 0.42
C VAL A 113 12.84 -1.42 0.90
N GLN A 114 13.67 -0.57 0.31
CA GLN A 114 13.80 0.83 0.70
C GLN A 114 12.47 1.59 0.63
N ALA A 115 11.72 1.40 -0.46
CA ALA A 115 10.44 2.08 -0.65
C ALA A 115 9.35 1.50 0.28
N GLY A 116 9.38 0.20 0.55
CA GLY A 116 8.46 -0.48 1.46
C GLY A 116 8.66 -0.06 2.91
N ASP A 117 9.90 -0.08 3.38
CA ASP A 117 10.25 0.34 4.75
C ASP A 117 9.86 1.80 4.99
N TYR A 118 10.14 2.68 4.02
CA TYR A 118 9.76 4.08 4.14
C TYR A 118 8.23 4.28 4.19
N ALA A 119 7.45 3.51 3.41
CA ALA A 119 6.00 3.55 3.48
C ALA A 119 5.47 3.07 4.85
N GLU A 120 6.07 2.02 5.43
CA GLU A 120 5.74 1.57 6.79
C GLU A 120 6.04 2.63 7.84
N ASP A 121 7.20 3.29 7.73
CA ASP A 121 7.60 4.38 8.63
C ASP A 121 6.60 5.54 8.61
N ILE A 122 6.12 5.96 7.43
CA ILE A 122 5.10 7.00 7.30
C ILE A 122 3.81 6.56 8.01
N ALA A 123 3.33 5.36 7.76
CA ALA A 123 2.11 4.85 8.39
C ALA A 123 2.26 4.78 9.93
N ALA A 124 3.41 4.31 10.41
CA ALA A 124 3.75 4.23 11.83
C ALA A 124 3.82 5.63 12.48
N GLN A 125 4.43 6.60 11.79
CA GLN A 125 4.50 8.00 12.26
C GLN A 125 3.11 8.62 12.42
N MET A 126 2.22 8.41 11.42
CA MET A 126 0.84 8.89 11.50
C MET A 126 0.10 8.26 12.68
N LEU A 127 0.27 6.95 12.89
CA LEU A 127 -0.35 6.26 14.01
C LEU A 127 0.19 6.75 15.36
N ALA A 128 1.53 6.84 15.52
CA ALA A 128 2.16 7.33 16.73
C ALA A 128 1.69 8.76 17.08
N SER A 129 1.63 9.64 16.09
CA SER A 129 1.14 11.01 16.25
C SER A 129 -0.31 11.04 16.75
N SER A 130 -1.19 10.20 16.18
CA SER A 130 -2.60 10.12 16.61
C SER A 130 -2.78 9.60 18.04
N LEU A 131 -1.80 8.89 18.56
CA LEU A 131 -1.77 8.33 19.92
C LEU A 131 -1.00 9.20 20.91
N GLY A 132 -0.43 10.32 20.45
CA GLY A 132 0.39 11.21 21.28
C GLY A 132 1.73 10.60 21.69
N ILE A 133 2.26 9.65 20.90
CA ILE A 133 3.53 8.98 21.16
C ILE A 133 4.63 9.67 20.35
N PRO A 134 5.79 10.02 20.97
CA PRO A 134 6.93 10.51 20.21
C PRO A 134 7.39 9.48 19.17
N PHE A 135 7.62 9.95 17.95
CA PHE A 135 8.15 9.16 16.85
C PHE A 135 9.38 9.87 16.28
N ASP A 136 10.47 9.15 16.16
CA ASP A 136 11.71 9.61 15.55
C ASP A 136 12.01 8.77 14.31
N ALA A 137 11.84 9.37 13.15
CA ALA A 137 12.04 8.68 11.86
C ALA A 137 13.51 8.36 11.58
N ASP A 138 14.44 9.07 12.24
CA ASP A 138 15.88 8.92 12.02
C ASP A 138 16.52 7.82 12.86
N LYS A 139 15.76 7.21 13.78
CA LYS A 139 16.25 6.11 14.61
C LYS A 139 16.26 4.79 13.86
N ASP A 140 17.20 3.92 14.24
CA ASP A 140 17.28 2.56 13.75
C ASP A 140 15.98 1.78 14.03
N TRP A 141 15.69 0.82 13.18
CA TRP A 141 14.47 -0.01 13.27
C TRP A 141 14.32 -0.69 14.63
N ASP A 142 15.42 -1.17 15.24
CA ASP A 142 15.40 -1.80 16.55
C ASP A 142 15.12 -0.81 17.69
N GLU A 143 15.61 0.42 17.61
CA GLU A 143 15.26 1.50 18.53
C GLU A 143 13.79 1.91 18.40
N LYS A 144 13.25 1.97 17.17
CA LYS A 144 11.83 2.20 16.92
C LYS A 144 10.98 1.11 17.58
N ARG A 145 11.36 -0.15 17.46
CA ARG A 145 10.71 -1.29 18.15
C ARG A 145 10.76 -1.18 19.66
N GLN A 146 11.92 -0.82 20.23
CA GLN A 146 12.06 -0.63 21.68
C GLN A 146 11.17 0.50 22.20
N GLN A 147 11.10 1.63 21.52
CA GLN A 147 10.20 2.71 21.91
C GLN A 147 8.72 2.29 21.88
N TRP A 148 8.34 1.49 20.92
CA TRP A 148 6.97 0.99 20.82
C TRP A 148 6.66 -0.06 21.89
N SER A 149 7.60 -0.89 22.25
CA SER A 149 7.44 -1.85 23.34
C SER A 149 7.40 -1.18 24.72
N ILE A 150 8.18 -0.13 24.94
CA ILE A 150 8.22 0.66 26.19
C ILE A 150 6.88 1.39 26.42
N SER A 151 6.25 1.92 25.37
CA SER A 151 4.94 2.56 25.48
C SER A 151 3.78 1.55 25.72
N GLY A 152 4.07 0.25 25.71
CA GLY A 152 3.05 -0.81 25.82
C GLY A 152 2.13 -0.94 24.60
N GLN A 153 2.36 -0.15 23.57
CA GLN A 153 1.58 -0.16 22.35
C GLN A 153 2.41 -0.79 21.23
N ILE A 154 2.25 -2.10 21.04
CA ILE A 154 2.88 -2.82 19.95
C ILE A 154 2.06 -2.56 18.69
N TYR A 155 2.72 -2.12 17.63
CA TYR A 155 2.14 -1.96 16.30
C TYR A 155 2.52 -3.13 15.41
N ASN A 156 1.60 -3.55 14.59
CA ASN A 156 1.93 -4.39 13.44
C ASN A 156 2.07 -3.49 12.23
N THR A 157 3.24 -3.54 11.59
CA THR A 157 3.48 -2.86 10.32
C THR A 157 3.59 -3.87 9.19
N HIS A 158 3.12 -3.50 8.03
CA HIS A 158 3.22 -4.28 6.79
C HIS A 158 3.32 -3.33 5.61
N ASN A 159 3.89 -3.82 4.51
CA ASN A 159 3.81 -3.10 3.24
C ASN A 159 3.48 -4.04 2.08
N THR A 160 3.07 -3.44 0.98
CA THR A 160 3.13 -4.03 -0.34
C THR A 160 3.79 -3.04 -1.27
N THR A 161 4.83 -3.48 -1.94
CA THR A 161 5.67 -2.62 -2.78
C THR A 161 5.93 -3.30 -4.10
N GLN A 162 5.72 -2.57 -5.19
CA GLN A 162 6.17 -2.96 -6.53
C GLN A 162 7.28 -2.04 -6.97
N SER A 163 8.43 -2.61 -7.27
CA SER A 163 9.57 -1.90 -7.85
C SER A 163 10.00 -2.57 -9.15
N THR A 164 10.40 -1.76 -10.13
CA THR A 164 10.99 -2.27 -11.37
C THR A 164 11.81 -1.19 -12.05
N LYS A 165 12.65 -1.59 -13.03
CA LYS A 165 13.33 -0.66 -13.92
C LYS A 165 12.44 -0.30 -15.10
N GLY A 166 12.50 0.95 -15.54
CA GLY A 166 11.90 1.40 -16.79
C GLY A 166 12.34 0.56 -17.97
N ASP A 167 11.40 0.33 -18.89
CA ASP A 167 11.61 -0.48 -20.09
C ASP A 167 12.81 0.03 -20.91
N LYS A 168 13.65 -0.88 -21.39
CA LYS A 168 14.88 -0.58 -22.12
C LYS A 168 14.64 0.16 -23.44
N ASP A 169 13.48 -0.06 -24.07
CA ASP A 169 13.11 0.50 -25.36
C ASP A 169 12.26 1.79 -25.19
N GLY A 170 12.19 2.33 -23.97
CA GLY A 170 11.51 3.59 -23.67
C GLY A 170 9.99 3.51 -23.70
N LYS A 171 9.41 2.33 -23.47
CA LYS A 171 7.95 2.17 -23.26
C LYS A 171 7.56 2.64 -21.87
N TRP A 172 6.29 3.04 -21.71
CA TRP A 172 5.76 3.35 -20.39
C TRP A 172 5.79 2.11 -19.50
N THR A 173 6.44 2.26 -18.36
CA THR A 173 6.46 1.28 -17.29
C THR A 173 5.68 1.81 -16.11
N THR A 174 4.64 1.09 -15.69
CA THR A 174 3.83 1.41 -14.53
C THR A 174 4.09 0.39 -13.42
N VAL A 175 4.27 0.89 -12.20
CA VAL A 175 4.23 0.10 -10.97
C VAL A 175 3.03 0.55 -10.14
N PHE A 176 2.40 -0.42 -9.48
CA PHE A 176 1.18 -0.22 -8.72
C PHE A 176 1.21 -1.06 -7.44
N ALA A 177 0.81 -0.47 -6.34
CA ALA A 177 0.62 -1.15 -5.06
C ALA A 177 -0.67 -0.65 -4.42
N ALA A 178 -1.48 -1.53 -3.85
CA ALA A 178 -2.77 -1.18 -3.28
C ALA A 178 -3.16 -2.00 -2.06
N ALA A 179 -3.91 -1.36 -1.17
CA ALA A 179 -4.79 -1.99 -0.21
C ALA A 179 -6.23 -1.91 -0.73
N VAL A 180 -6.89 -3.05 -0.87
CA VAL A 180 -8.27 -3.17 -1.33
C VAL A 180 -9.16 -3.48 -0.14
N LEU A 181 -10.14 -2.62 0.11
CA LEU A 181 -11.08 -2.75 1.22
C LEU A 181 -12.35 -3.48 0.76
N LEU A 182 -12.76 -4.48 1.53
CA LEU A 182 -13.97 -5.26 1.31
C LEU A 182 -15.05 -4.84 2.32
N VAL A 183 -16.08 -4.20 1.83
CA VAL A 183 -17.25 -3.74 2.57
C VAL A 183 -18.41 -4.69 2.46
#